data_5ed913effceeb3ec6068663a9cabe454
#
_entry.id   5ed913effceeb3ec6068663a9cabe454
#
_cell.length_a   1.000
_cell.length_b   1.000
_cell.length_c   1.000
_cell.angle_alpha   90.00
_cell.angle_beta   90.00
_cell.angle_gamma   90.00
#
_symmetry.space_group_name_H-M   'P 1'
#
loop_
_entity.id
_entity.type
_entity.pdbx_description
1 polymer ?
#
loop_
_entity_poly.entity_id
_entity_poly.type
_entity_poly.pdbx_seq_one_letter_code
_entity_poly.pdbx_strand_id
1 'polypeptide(L)'
;MKNTSIFIVILVISVLIASPFITKKLIDENLRKEAEAVIDDDFNGIDEIVKPDTLNTEAKNSNVIKIENGKVNEIKNSDAKNEVKDDKKNNNTSSSSNKPATSSTSTKNSKDYFSDALFIGDSRTVGIAEYGTIKNATYFANTGMSVYNIWSQKIDISSIGKVSLEELLDKKKFGKVYIMLGINEIGYNMSQTAKKYQELLKYVNTKQPKAIIYLQANLHVTKEKSDSDKTINNTRINKLNSVISKMANNKNIFYLDVNSIFDDSSGSLRADYTSDKVHIYGKYYKQWTEWIRKNTKK
;
A
#
# COMPACT_ATOMS: atom_id res chain seq x y z
N MET A 1 32.62 -5.21 53.43
CA MET A 1 33.22 -5.19 52.06
C MET A 1 32.53 -6.10 51.00
N LYS A 2 31.67 -7.07 51.39
CA LYS A 2 31.00 -7.96 50.39
C LYS A 2 29.81 -7.32 49.65
N ASN A 3 29.14 -6.32 50.22
CA ASN A 3 27.95 -5.71 49.61
C ASN A 3 28.22 -4.70 48.49
N THR A 4 29.39 -4.04 48.53
CA THR A 4 29.79 -3.06 47.49
C THR A 4 30.13 -3.71 46.15
N SER A 5 30.72 -4.90 46.17
CA SER A 5 31.01 -5.66 44.91
C SER A 5 29.76 -6.13 44.19
N ILE A 6 28.72 -6.57 44.94
CA ILE A 6 27.46 -7.00 44.34
C ILE A 6 26.72 -5.81 43.73
N PHE A 7 26.74 -4.64 44.36
CA PHE A 7 26.13 -3.41 43.86
C PHE A 7 26.76 -2.93 42.56
N ILE A 8 28.10 -2.99 42.43
CA ILE A 8 28.84 -2.62 41.23
C ILE A 8 28.52 -3.62 40.08
N VAL A 9 28.45 -4.91 40.36
CA VAL A 9 28.10 -5.93 39.33
C VAL A 9 26.66 -5.73 38.85
N ILE A 10 25.71 -5.46 39.71
CA ILE A 10 24.31 -5.18 39.32
C ILE A 10 24.25 -3.90 38.52
N LEU A 11 24.99 -2.85 38.86
CA LEU A 11 25.02 -1.59 38.11
C LEU A 11 25.63 -1.76 36.70
N VAL A 12 26.71 -2.54 36.59
CA VAL A 12 27.35 -2.84 35.30
C VAL A 12 26.44 -3.69 34.42
N ILE A 13 25.74 -4.68 34.95
CA ILE A 13 24.79 -5.51 34.22
C ILE A 13 23.59 -4.67 33.76
N SER A 14 23.06 -3.77 34.62
CA SER A 14 21.96 -2.89 34.21
C SER A 14 22.37 -1.90 33.13
N VAL A 15 23.59 -1.38 33.10
CA VAL A 15 24.13 -0.51 32.04
C VAL A 15 24.33 -1.32 30.76
N LEU A 16 24.81 -2.56 30.83
CA LEU A 16 24.98 -3.43 29.66
C LEU A 16 23.64 -3.86 29.03
N ILE A 17 22.60 -4.04 29.84
CA ILE A 17 21.25 -4.35 29.37
C ILE A 17 20.56 -3.09 28.82
N ALA A 18 20.76 -1.93 29.44
CA ALA A 18 20.16 -0.66 29.00
C ALA A 18 20.86 -0.04 27.78
N SER A 19 22.16 -0.32 27.58
CA SER A 19 22.95 0.25 26.47
C SER A 19 22.33 0.04 25.08
N PRO A 20 21.89 -1.17 24.69
CA PRO A 20 21.26 -1.36 23.37
C PRO A 20 19.90 -0.67 23.27
N PHE A 21 19.17 -0.48 24.36
CA PHE A 21 17.91 0.29 24.40
C PHE A 21 18.17 1.79 24.30
N ILE A 22 19.21 2.29 24.94
CA ILE A 22 19.61 3.70 24.92
C ILE A 22 20.17 4.07 23.54
N THR A 23 21.04 3.25 22.94
CA THR A 23 21.55 3.44 21.58
C THR A 23 20.43 3.36 20.54
N LYS A 24 19.50 2.42 20.71
CA LYS A 24 18.34 2.33 19.82
C LYS A 24 17.45 3.56 19.94
N LYS A 25 17.18 4.04 21.16
CA LYS A 25 16.40 5.26 21.39
C LYS A 25 17.05 6.50 20.80
N LEU A 26 18.39 6.65 20.92
CA LEU A 26 19.14 7.76 20.35
C LEU A 26 19.17 7.72 18.81
N ILE A 27 19.33 6.53 18.21
CA ILE A 27 19.24 6.34 16.75
C ILE A 27 17.81 6.66 16.28
N ASP A 28 16.81 6.24 17.03
CA ASP A 28 15.41 6.49 16.75
C ASP A 28 15.04 7.96 16.86
N GLU A 29 15.60 8.70 17.85
CA GLU A 29 15.42 10.15 17.99
C GLU A 29 16.14 10.94 16.87
N ASN A 30 17.33 10.53 16.46
CA ASN A 30 18.04 11.21 15.36
C ASN A 30 17.34 10.99 14.02
N LEU A 31 16.89 9.76 13.71
CA LEU A 31 16.09 9.47 12.53
C LEU A 31 14.76 10.25 12.53
N ARG A 32 14.18 10.43 13.71
CA ARG A 32 12.97 11.23 13.87
C ARG A 32 13.24 12.73 13.64
N LYS A 33 14.34 13.28 14.17
CA LYS A 33 14.73 14.68 13.96
C LYS A 33 15.09 14.97 12.50
N GLU A 34 15.82 14.07 11.83
CA GLU A 34 16.10 14.20 10.40
C GLU A 34 14.82 14.17 9.55
N ALA A 35 13.87 13.31 9.92
CA ALA A 35 12.57 13.24 9.27
C ALA A 35 11.68 14.46 9.59
N GLU A 36 11.75 15.00 10.81
CA GLU A 36 11.05 16.24 11.21
C GLU A 36 11.63 17.45 10.46
N ALA A 37 12.93 17.56 10.32
CA ALA A 37 13.58 18.64 9.57
C ALA A 37 13.20 18.65 8.07
N VAL A 38 13.13 17.47 7.45
CA VAL A 38 12.69 17.33 6.04
C VAL A 38 11.21 17.71 5.88
N ILE A 39 10.39 17.46 6.91
CA ILE A 39 8.96 17.78 6.88
C ILE A 39 8.73 19.28 7.06
N ASP A 40 9.47 19.95 7.95
CA ASP A 40 9.26 21.36 8.27
C ASP A 40 9.69 22.29 7.11
N ASP A 41 10.73 21.94 6.33
CA ASP A 41 11.14 22.74 5.16
C ASP A 41 10.15 22.69 4.00
N ASP A 42 9.49 21.54 3.77
CA ASP A 42 8.54 21.36 2.66
C ASP A 42 7.11 21.83 3.00
N PHE A 43 6.79 22.08 4.29
CA PHE A 43 5.41 22.27 4.76
C PHE A 43 5.08 23.61 5.39
N ASN A 44 6.03 24.56 5.46
CA ASN A 44 5.78 25.93 5.90
C ASN A 44 4.86 26.67 4.93
N GLY A 45 3.54 26.53 5.12
CA GLY A 45 2.51 27.24 4.35
C GLY A 45 1.19 26.52 4.10
N ILE A 46 0.94 25.35 4.72
CA ILE A 46 -0.36 24.64 4.59
C ILE A 46 -0.96 24.36 5.96
N ASP A 47 -1.41 25.38 6.62
CA ASP A 47 -2.29 25.28 7.79
C ASP A 47 -3.76 25.45 7.35
N GLU A 48 -4.35 24.42 6.75
CA GLU A 48 -5.80 24.32 6.66
C GLU A 48 -6.21 23.03 7.36
N ILE A 49 -6.60 23.17 8.63
CA ILE A 49 -7.11 22.08 9.46
C ILE A 49 -8.51 21.74 8.98
N VAL A 50 -8.65 20.67 8.21
CA VAL A 50 -9.95 20.04 7.99
C VAL A 50 -10.23 19.14 9.20
N LYS A 51 -11.32 19.44 9.93
CA LYS A 51 -11.71 18.66 11.10
C LYS A 51 -12.03 17.21 10.72
N PRO A 52 -11.63 16.20 11.54
CA PRO A 52 -11.82 14.76 11.24
C PRO A 52 -13.26 14.31 10.99
N ASP A 53 -14.23 15.06 11.51
CA ASP A 53 -15.65 14.63 11.54
C ASP A 53 -16.37 14.71 10.19
N THR A 54 -15.83 15.39 9.19
CA THR A 54 -16.48 15.56 7.88
C THR A 54 -16.22 14.43 6.89
N LEU A 55 -15.23 13.55 7.14
CA LEU A 55 -14.89 12.43 6.25
C LEU A 55 -15.60 11.12 6.59
N ASN A 56 -16.23 11.02 7.77
CA ASN A 56 -16.92 9.80 8.22
C ASN A 56 -18.37 9.66 7.73
N THR A 57 -18.94 10.67 7.08
CA THR A 57 -20.37 10.65 6.70
C THR A 57 -20.65 9.99 5.35
N GLU A 58 -19.67 9.88 4.46
CA GLU A 58 -19.85 9.22 3.16
C GLU A 58 -19.51 7.72 3.14
N ALA A 59 -18.77 7.23 4.15
CA ALA A 59 -18.40 5.82 4.24
C ALA A 59 -19.50 4.86 4.75
N LYS A 60 -20.68 5.38 5.11
CA LYS A 60 -21.77 4.57 5.68
C LYS A 60 -22.59 3.78 4.65
N ASN A 61 -22.33 3.92 3.37
CA ASN A 61 -23.09 3.22 2.31
C ASN A 61 -22.23 2.29 1.42
N SER A 62 -21.05 1.90 1.84
CA SER A 62 -20.31 0.86 1.12
C SER A 62 -20.60 -0.51 1.72
N ASN A 63 -21.20 -1.38 0.92
CA ASN A 63 -21.47 -2.78 1.23
C ASN A 63 -20.19 -3.48 1.71
N VAL A 64 -20.26 -4.06 2.90
CA VAL A 64 -19.19 -4.90 3.45
C VAL A 64 -19.12 -6.18 2.62
N ILE A 65 -18.09 -6.32 1.81
CA ILE A 65 -17.83 -7.55 1.06
C ILE A 65 -17.04 -8.49 1.98
N LYS A 66 -17.64 -9.62 2.34
CA LYS A 66 -16.94 -10.71 3.02
C LYS A 66 -16.22 -11.56 1.98
N ILE A 67 -14.90 -11.68 2.14
CA ILE A 67 -14.08 -12.57 1.32
C ILE A 67 -14.04 -13.94 2.02
N GLU A 68 -14.84 -14.90 1.57
CA GLU A 68 -14.71 -16.30 1.95
C GLU A 68 -14.18 -17.10 0.76
N ASN A 69 -13.04 -17.77 0.96
CA ASN A 69 -12.47 -18.82 0.11
C ASN A 69 -12.33 -18.53 -1.39
N GLY A 70 -11.95 -17.32 -1.77
CA GLY A 70 -11.62 -17.03 -3.17
C GLY A 70 -12.78 -17.15 -4.17
N LYS A 71 -14.02 -17.22 -3.69
CA LYS A 71 -15.25 -17.20 -4.52
C LYS A 71 -16.09 -15.98 -4.17
N VAL A 72 -16.37 -15.18 -5.18
CA VAL A 72 -17.27 -14.02 -5.10
C VAL A 72 -18.70 -14.55 -5.22
N ASN A 73 -19.52 -14.41 -4.19
CA ASN A 73 -20.96 -14.57 -4.30
C ASN A 73 -21.58 -13.20 -4.57
N GLU A 74 -21.99 -12.98 -5.82
CA GLU A 74 -22.79 -11.83 -6.20
C GLU A 74 -24.18 -11.90 -5.55
N ILE A 75 -24.55 -10.90 -4.77
CA ILE A 75 -25.94 -10.65 -4.43
C ILE A 75 -26.54 -9.81 -5.55
N LYS A 76 -27.35 -10.45 -6.38
CA LYS A 76 -28.12 -9.77 -7.44
C LYS A 76 -29.18 -8.88 -6.80
N ASN A 77 -29.14 -7.63 -7.14
CA ASN A 77 -30.36 -6.81 -7.12
C ASN A 77 -30.88 -6.72 -8.56
N SER A 78 -32.14 -7.18 -8.70
CA SER A 78 -32.91 -7.22 -9.93
C SER A 78 -33.28 -5.82 -10.43
N ASP A 79 -33.29 -5.71 -11.73
CA ASP A 79 -34.16 -5.01 -12.65
C ASP A 79 -33.46 -4.02 -13.59
N ALA A 80 -33.23 -4.48 -14.80
CA ALA A 80 -33.69 -3.84 -16.04
C ALA A 80 -33.24 -4.65 -17.28
N LYS A 81 -34.23 -5.17 -17.98
CA LYS A 81 -34.14 -5.81 -19.29
C LYS A 81 -33.59 -4.84 -20.34
N ASN A 82 -32.72 -5.32 -21.21
CA ASN A 82 -32.93 -5.15 -22.66
C ASN A 82 -32.11 -6.17 -23.46
N GLU A 83 -32.83 -6.90 -24.29
CA GLU A 83 -32.38 -7.86 -25.31
C GLU A 83 -31.71 -7.13 -26.47
N VAL A 84 -30.63 -7.71 -27.02
CA VAL A 84 -30.38 -7.70 -28.48
C VAL A 84 -29.62 -8.97 -28.86
N LYS A 85 -30.09 -9.57 -29.94
CA LYS A 85 -29.92 -10.90 -30.52
C LYS A 85 -28.53 -11.21 -31.06
N ASP A 86 -28.31 -12.53 -31.13
CA ASP A 86 -27.31 -13.30 -31.89
C ASP A 86 -27.09 -12.86 -33.33
N ASP A 87 -25.85 -13.04 -33.81
CA ASP A 87 -25.59 -13.66 -35.07
C ASP A 87 -24.26 -14.44 -35.11
N LYS A 88 -24.39 -15.74 -35.39
CA LYS A 88 -23.30 -16.69 -35.70
C LYS A 88 -22.74 -16.44 -37.08
N LYS A 89 -21.43 -16.55 -37.27
CA LYS A 89 -20.90 -17.31 -38.44
C LYS A 89 -19.48 -17.83 -38.22
N ASN A 90 -19.39 -19.11 -38.45
CA ASN A 90 -18.24 -19.99 -38.54
C ASN A 90 -17.39 -19.65 -39.78
N ASN A 91 -16.07 -19.81 -39.72
CA ASN A 91 -15.33 -20.66 -40.66
C ASN A 91 -13.87 -20.91 -40.27
N ASN A 92 -13.53 -22.20 -40.33
CA ASN A 92 -12.20 -22.79 -40.33
C ASN A 92 -11.34 -22.34 -41.52
N THR A 93 -10.02 -22.27 -41.37
CA THR A 93 -9.08 -23.04 -42.19
C THR A 93 -7.66 -23.00 -41.63
N SER A 94 -7.03 -24.14 -41.67
CA SER A 94 -5.71 -24.58 -41.25
C SER A 94 -4.55 -24.03 -42.12
N SER A 95 -3.38 -23.87 -41.59
CA SER A 95 -2.14 -24.65 -41.82
C SER A 95 -0.84 -23.85 -41.77
N SER A 96 0.16 -24.52 -41.25
CA SER A 96 1.58 -24.58 -41.60
C SER A 96 2.58 -23.64 -40.93
N SER A 97 3.28 -24.26 -39.98
CA SER A 97 4.73 -24.30 -39.70
C SER A 97 5.63 -23.14 -40.15
N ASN A 98 6.30 -22.51 -39.16
CA ASN A 98 7.78 -22.41 -39.13
C ASN A 98 8.28 -21.97 -37.76
N LYS A 99 9.21 -22.75 -37.21
CA LYS A 99 9.89 -22.54 -35.96
C LYS A 99 11.22 -21.82 -36.20
N PRO A 100 11.55 -20.76 -35.48
CA PRO A 100 12.93 -20.46 -35.13
C PRO A 100 13.17 -20.73 -33.65
N ALA A 101 14.32 -21.32 -33.37
CA ALA A 101 14.81 -21.64 -32.06
C ALA A 101 14.93 -20.37 -31.18
N THR A 102 14.27 -20.39 -30.04
CA THR A 102 14.37 -19.32 -29.05
C THR A 102 15.20 -19.84 -27.88
N SER A 103 16.26 -19.11 -27.60
CA SER A 103 17.10 -19.25 -26.43
C SER A 103 16.24 -19.34 -25.15
N SER A 104 16.36 -20.43 -24.41
CA SER A 104 15.74 -20.64 -23.13
C SER A 104 16.38 -19.74 -22.07
N THR A 105 15.86 -18.54 -21.93
CA THR A 105 16.05 -17.76 -20.72
C THR A 105 15.13 -18.35 -19.66
N SER A 106 15.70 -18.96 -18.63
CA SER A 106 14.98 -19.58 -17.52
C SER A 106 14.03 -18.58 -16.86
N THR A 107 12.76 -18.64 -17.23
CA THR A 107 11.67 -18.01 -16.48
C THR A 107 11.54 -18.76 -15.15
N LYS A 108 12.29 -18.35 -14.13
CA LYS A 108 11.95 -18.69 -12.75
C LYS A 108 10.49 -18.31 -12.56
N ASN A 109 9.67 -19.30 -12.19
CA ASN A 109 8.21 -19.23 -12.04
C ASN A 109 7.75 -17.91 -11.41
N SER A 110 7.17 -17.04 -12.20
CA SER A 110 6.63 -15.74 -11.76
C SER A 110 5.51 -15.87 -10.73
N LYS A 111 4.98 -17.08 -10.53
CA LYS A 111 3.95 -17.38 -9.54
C LYS A 111 4.48 -17.35 -8.10
N ASP A 112 5.74 -17.65 -7.89
CA ASP A 112 6.32 -17.75 -6.54
C ASP A 112 6.94 -16.45 -6.03
N TYR A 113 7.17 -15.46 -6.91
CA TYR A 113 7.83 -14.20 -6.53
C TYR A 113 7.09 -13.43 -5.44
N PHE A 114 5.76 -13.48 -5.40
CA PHE A 114 4.93 -12.78 -4.41
C PHE A 114 4.41 -13.66 -3.29
N SER A 115 4.79 -14.94 -3.22
CA SER A 115 4.31 -15.86 -2.18
C SER A 115 4.73 -15.45 -0.77
N ASP A 116 5.84 -14.72 -0.64
CA ASP A 116 6.36 -14.12 0.59
C ASP A 116 6.06 -12.62 0.70
N ALA A 117 5.16 -12.09 -0.13
CA ALA A 117 4.82 -10.67 -0.11
C ALA A 117 3.62 -10.36 0.78
N LEU A 118 3.67 -9.21 1.45
CA LEU A 118 2.57 -8.58 2.17
C LEU A 118 2.21 -7.27 1.48
N PHE A 119 0.94 -7.08 1.18
CA PHE A 119 0.39 -5.81 0.71
C PHE A 119 -0.43 -5.18 1.84
N ILE A 120 -0.07 -3.98 2.24
CA ILE A 120 -0.74 -3.17 3.26
C ILE A 120 -1.37 -1.97 2.56
N GLY A 121 -2.69 -1.75 2.75
CA GLY A 121 -3.29 -0.57 2.14
C GLY A 121 -4.80 -0.47 2.19
N ASP A 122 -5.30 0.53 1.49
CA ASP A 122 -6.71 0.90 1.41
C ASP A 122 -7.48 0.17 0.29
N SER A 123 -8.63 0.75 -0.12
CA SER A 123 -9.50 0.22 -1.18
C SER A 123 -8.76 -0.11 -2.48
N ARG A 124 -7.70 0.63 -2.82
CA ARG A 124 -6.92 0.38 -4.03
C ARG A 124 -6.09 -0.90 -3.90
N THR A 125 -5.58 -1.20 -2.70
CA THR A 125 -4.91 -2.47 -2.39
C THR A 125 -5.90 -3.63 -2.35
N VAL A 126 -7.14 -3.41 -1.88
CA VAL A 126 -8.25 -4.37 -2.03
C VAL A 126 -8.47 -4.66 -3.52
N GLY A 127 -8.52 -3.64 -4.36
CA GLY A 127 -8.64 -3.82 -5.82
C GLY A 127 -7.48 -4.62 -6.44
N ILE A 128 -6.24 -4.45 -5.95
CA ILE A 128 -5.10 -5.30 -6.36
C ILE A 128 -5.36 -6.78 -6.01
N ALA A 129 -5.88 -7.07 -4.81
CA ALA A 129 -6.20 -8.43 -4.39
C ALA A 129 -7.31 -9.06 -5.24
N GLU A 130 -8.37 -8.30 -5.51
CA GLU A 130 -9.56 -8.78 -6.22
C GLU A 130 -9.34 -8.92 -7.73
N TYR A 131 -8.88 -7.86 -8.38
CA TYR A 131 -8.83 -7.75 -9.84
C TYR A 131 -7.42 -7.92 -10.42
N GLY A 132 -6.38 -7.80 -9.59
CA GLY A 132 -4.99 -7.98 -10.03
C GLY A 132 -4.61 -9.43 -10.26
N THR A 133 -3.39 -9.65 -10.75
CA THR A 133 -2.83 -10.98 -11.06
C THR A 133 -1.91 -11.55 -9.97
N ILE A 134 -1.74 -10.85 -8.86
CA ILE A 134 -0.94 -11.28 -7.71
C ILE A 134 -1.86 -11.98 -6.71
N LYS A 135 -2.06 -13.30 -6.86
CA LYS A 135 -3.04 -14.07 -6.07
C LYS A 135 -2.45 -14.82 -4.86
N ASN A 136 -1.14 -15.02 -4.83
CA ASN A 136 -0.44 -15.78 -3.81
C ASN A 136 0.22 -14.91 -2.71
N ALA A 137 0.03 -13.59 -2.75
CA ALA A 137 0.47 -12.68 -1.70
C ALA A 137 -0.50 -12.66 -0.51
N THR A 138 -0.03 -12.14 0.61
CA THR A 138 -0.87 -11.80 1.77
C THR A 138 -1.33 -10.36 1.66
N TYR A 139 -2.59 -10.10 1.97
CA TYR A 139 -3.18 -8.76 1.91
C TYR A 139 -3.71 -8.35 3.28
N PHE A 140 -3.11 -7.31 3.88
CA PHE A 140 -3.64 -6.60 5.03
C PHE A 140 -4.23 -5.28 4.53
N ALA A 141 -5.44 -5.36 3.99
CA ALA A 141 -6.07 -4.26 3.29
C ALA A 141 -7.56 -4.17 3.62
N ASN A 142 -8.07 -2.94 3.70
CA ASN A 142 -9.49 -2.68 3.88
C ASN A 142 -9.87 -1.33 3.28
N THR A 143 -11.10 -1.20 2.79
CA THR A 143 -11.66 0.08 2.34
C THR A 143 -11.64 1.08 3.49
N GLY A 144 -11.16 2.30 3.23
CA GLY A 144 -11.06 3.34 4.25
C GLY A 144 -9.88 3.18 5.22
N MET A 145 -8.97 2.20 4.99
CA MET A 145 -7.76 2.09 5.80
C MET A 145 -6.88 3.32 5.61
N SER A 146 -6.29 3.79 6.71
CA SER A 146 -5.43 4.96 6.79
C SER A 146 -4.33 4.75 7.83
N VAL A 147 -3.29 5.59 7.85
CA VAL A 147 -2.25 5.54 8.89
C VAL A 147 -2.80 5.86 10.28
N TYR A 148 -4.01 6.44 10.38
CA TYR A 148 -4.65 6.76 11.65
C TYR A 148 -5.43 5.59 12.25
N ASN A 149 -5.99 4.71 11.41
CA ASN A 149 -6.85 3.63 11.89
C ASN A 149 -6.27 2.22 11.70
N ILE A 150 -5.11 2.08 11.05
CA ILE A 150 -4.52 0.78 10.71
C ILE A 150 -4.29 -0.12 11.94
N TRP A 151 -3.93 0.48 13.08
CA TRP A 151 -3.66 -0.25 14.32
C TRP A 151 -4.91 -0.87 14.97
N SER A 152 -6.08 -0.32 14.69
CA SER A 152 -7.38 -0.85 15.15
C SER A 152 -8.02 -1.84 14.17
N GLN A 153 -7.45 -1.99 12.96
CA GLN A 153 -7.98 -2.92 11.96
C GLN A 153 -7.67 -4.37 12.32
N LYS A 154 -8.64 -5.24 12.04
CA LYS A 154 -8.45 -6.70 12.07
C LYS A 154 -8.91 -7.27 10.75
N ILE A 155 -8.00 -7.91 10.04
CA ILE A 155 -8.21 -8.47 8.71
C ILE A 155 -8.20 -10.01 8.80
N ASP A 156 -9.11 -10.64 8.10
CA ASP A 156 -9.12 -12.10 7.99
C ASP A 156 -8.10 -12.56 6.96
N ILE A 157 -7.07 -13.25 7.44
CA ILE A 157 -6.01 -13.84 6.63
C ILE A 157 -6.26 -15.34 6.55
N SER A 158 -6.54 -15.85 5.37
CA SER A 158 -7.01 -17.22 5.11
C SER A 158 -6.24 -18.34 5.82
N SER A 159 -4.95 -18.15 6.09
CA SER A 159 -4.09 -19.13 6.78
C SER A 159 -3.90 -18.89 8.27
N ILE A 160 -4.40 -17.75 8.80
CA ILE A 160 -4.08 -17.28 10.16
C ILE A 160 -5.36 -16.92 10.94
N GLY A 161 -6.46 -16.56 10.24
CA GLY A 161 -7.69 -16.03 10.81
C GLY A 161 -7.65 -14.51 10.97
N LYS A 162 -8.59 -13.96 11.73
CA LYS A 162 -8.75 -12.51 11.92
C LYS A 162 -7.69 -11.95 12.87
N VAL A 163 -6.76 -11.16 12.32
CA VAL A 163 -5.59 -10.64 13.04
C VAL A 163 -5.41 -9.13 12.84
N SER A 164 -4.79 -8.47 13.82
CA SER A 164 -4.25 -7.11 13.66
C SER A 164 -2.97 -7.14 12.83
N LEU A 165 -2.49 -5.96 12.40
CA LEU A 165 -1.20 -5.87 11.70
C LEU A 165 -0.04 -6.37 12.58
N GLU A 166 -0.06 -6.02 13.87
CA GLU A 166 0.95 -6.46 14.85
C GLU A 166 0.98 -7.98 14.95
N GLU A 167 -0.18 -8.61 15.17
CA GLU A 167 -0.33 -10.06 15.25
C GLU A 167 0.13 -10.76 13.96
N LEU A 168 -0.17 -10.18 12.79
CA LEU A 168 0.26 -10.71 11.50
C LEU A 168 1.79 -10.69 11.35
N LEU A 169 2.43 -9.54 11.65
CA LEU A 169 3.87 -9.37 11.52
C LEU A 169 4.67 -10.18 12.54
N ASP A 170 4.07 -10.53 13.68
CA ASP A 170 4.67 -11.44 14.66
C ASP A 170 4.57 -12.91 14.20
N LYS A 171 3.40 -13.30 13.69
CA LYS A 171 3.12 -14.69 13.27
C LYS A 171 3.77 -15.08 11.95
N LYS A 172 3.98 -14.13 11.03
CA LYS A 172 4.49 -14.41 9.68
C LYS A 172 5.63 -13.51 9.28
N LYS A 173 6.66 -14.09 8.65
CA LYS A 173 7.77 -13.34 8.07
C LYS A 173 7.56 -13.18 6.57
N PHE A 174 7.89 -11.99 6.08
CA PHE A 174 7.72 -11.59 4.69
C PHE A 174 9.07 -11.20 4.10
N GLY A 175 9.30 -11.58 2.83
CA GLY A 175 10.47 -11.13 2.08
C GLY A 175 10.23 -9.76 1.43
N LYS A 176 8.98 -9.41 1.19
CA LYS A 176 8.57 -8.14 0.56
C LYS A 176 7.35 -7.56 1.25
N VAL A 177 7.35 -6.25 1.47
CA VAL A 177 6.17 -5.52 1.99
C VAL A 177 5.88 -4.34 1.09
N TYR A 178 4.65 -4.24 0.60
CA TYR A 178 4.15 -3.14 -0.22
C TYR A 178 3.17 -2.32 0.60
N ILE A 179 3.39 -1.00 0.70
CA ILE A 179 2.55 -0.11 1.51
C ILE A 179 1.97 0.98 0.60
N MET A 180 0.64 1.13 0.61
CA MET A 180 -0.06 2.21 -0.07
C MET A 180 -1.21 2.71 0.80
N LEU A 181 -1.02 3.87 1.43
CA LEU A 181 -1.99 4.60 2.25
C LEU A 181 -1.87 6.09 1.91
N GLY A 182 -2.87 6.88 2.26
CA GLY A 182 -2.77 8.32 2.14
C GLY A 182 -4.00 9.01 1.59
N ILE A 183 -4.76 8.40 0.67
CA ILE A 183 -5.93 9.07 0.07
C ILE A 183 -7.05 9.32 1.09
N ASN A 184 -7.24 8.42 2.05
CA ASN A 184 -8.30 8.55 3.06
C ASN A 184 -7.99 9.60 4.12
N GLU A 185 -6.74 9.94 4.30
CA GLU A 185 -6.25 10.96 5.22
C GLU A 185 -5.71 12.22 4.53
N ILE A 186 -5.90 12.34 3.21
CA ILE A 186 -5.35 13.45 2.43
C ILE A 186 -5.87 14.83 2.87
N GLY A 187 -7.02 14.86 3.55
CA GLY A 187 -7.60 16.07 4.13
C GLY A 187 -7.02 16.46 5.49
N TYR A 188 -6.26 15.58 6.14
CA TYR A 188 -5.71 15.83 7.48
C TYR A 188 -4.46 16.70 7.42
N ASN A 189 -3.95 17.08 8.61
CA ASN A 189 -2.68 17.78 8.69
C ASN A 189 -1.55 16.90 8.12
N MET A 190 -0.87 17.43 7.11
CA MET A 190 0.10 16.67 6.32
C MET A 190 1.32 16.26 7.14
N SER A 191 1.81 17.13 8.03
CA SER A 191 2.95 16.81 8.90
C SER A 191 2.61 15.67 9.86
N GLN A 192 1.42 15.70 10.46
CA GLN A 192 0.95 14.61 11.33
C GLN A 192 0.75 13.30 10.56
N THR A 193 0.20 13.38 9.34
CA THR A 193 0.03 12.21 8.46
C THR A 193 1.40 11.60 8.12
N ALA A 194 2.38 12.44 7.77
CA ALA A 194 3.75 12.00 7.49
C ALA A 194 4.39 11.32 8.71
N LYS A 195 4.26 11.88 9.92
CA LYS A 195 4.75 11.27 11.16
C LYS A 195 4.14 9.89 11.39
N LYS A 196 2.83 9.74 11.22
CA LYS A 196 2.16 8.44 11.37
C LYS A 196 2.56 7.44 10.28
N TYR A 197 2.80 7.89 9.06
CA TYR A 197 3.33 7.04 8.01
C TYR A 197 4.74 6.54 8.35
N GLN A 198 5.60 7.40 8.89
CA GLN A 198 6.94 7.01 9.37
C GLN A 198 6.86 6.03 10.55
N GLU A 199 5.95 6.23 11.51
CA GLU A 199 5.72 5.29 12.61
C GLU A 199 5.36 3.90 12.08
N LEU A 200 4.45 3.82 11.11
CA LEU A 200 4.09 2.57 10.45
C LEU A 200 5.29 1.93 9.74
N LEU A 201 6.00 2.71 8.92
CA LEU A 201 7.17 2.23 8.18
C LEU A 201 8.26 1.69 9.12
N LYS A 202 8.55 2.42 10.18
CA LYS A 202 9.53 2.02 11.20
C LYS A 202 9.10 0.72 11.89
N TYR A 203 7.83 0.61 12.27
CA TYR A 203 7.29 -0.59 12.89
C TYR A 203 7.42 -1.80 11.96
N VAL A 204 7.00 -1.68 10.71
CA VAL A 204 7.10 -2.75 9.70
C VAL A 204 8.57 -3.15 9.50
N ASN A 205 9.48 -2.19 9.34
CA ASN A 205 10.91 -2.47 9.16
C ASN A 205 11.54 -3.17 10.38
N THR A 206 11.11 -2.80 11.59
CA THR A 206 11.58 -3.44 12.83
C THR A 206 11.06 -4.89 12.95
N LYS A 207 9.80 -5.13 12.61
CA LYS A 207 9.20 -6.48 12.68
C LYS A 207 9.63 -7.39 11.54
N GLN A 208 10.03 -6.81 10.39
CA GLN A 208 10.43 -7.51 9.18
C GLN A 208 11.81 -7.02 8.68
N PRO A 209 12.90 -7.19 9.46
CA PRO A 209 14.20 -6.55 9.19
C PRO A 209 14.90 -7.09 7.93
N LYS A 210 14.46 -8.22 7.40
CA LYS A 210 15.00 -8.82 6.16
C LYS A 210 14.14 -8.53 4.93
N ALA A 211 12.97 -7.88 5.12
CA ALA A 211 12.08 -7.57 4.02
C ALA A 211 12.58 -6.39 3.19
N ILE A 212 12.33 -6.46 1.88
CA ILE A 212 12.37 -5.28 1.01
C ILE A 212 11.01 -4.59 1.13
N ILE A 213 11.01 -3.31 1.47
CA ILE A 213 9.80 -2.51 1.60
C ILE A 213 9.63 -1.63 0.37
N TYR A 214 8.46 -1.63 -0.21
CA TYR A 214 8.06 -0.80 -1.34
C TYR A 214 6.95 0.16 -0.91
N LEU A 215 7.28 1.45 -0.87
CA LEU A 215 6.33 2.53 -0.66
C LEU A 215 5.71 2.88 -2.00
N GLN A 216 4.42 2.68 -2.15
CA GLN A 216 3.72 2.96 -3.40
C GLN A 216 3.12 4.37 -3.38
N ALA A 217 3.28 5.10 -4.48
CA ALA A 217 2.60 6.37 -4.70
C ALA A 217 1.08 6.21 -4.59
N ASN A 218 0.41 7.18 -4.01
CA ASN A 218 -1.03 7.33 -4.17
C ASN A 218 -1.35 7.67 -5.62
N LEU A 219 -2.36 7.01 -6.20
CA LEU A 219 -2.83 7.35 -7.53
C LEU A 219 -3.38 8.77 -7.56
N HIS A 220 -3.13 9.45 -8.67
CA HIS A 220 -3.81 10.71 -8.97
C HIS A 220 -5.32 10.47 -9.15
N VAL A 221 -6.09 11.53 -8.92
CA VAL A 221 -7.50 11.61 -9.29
C VAL A 221 -7.64 12.26 -10.67
N THR A 222 -8.81 12.18 -11.29
CA THR A 222 -9.04 12.86 -12.57
C THR A 222 -8.85 14.37 -12.44
N LYS A 223 -8.53 15.03 -13.55
CA LYS A 223 -8.40 16.49 -13.57
C LYS A 223 -9.66 17.19 -13.06
N GLU A 224 -10.85 16.72 -13.46
CA GLU A 224 -12.12 17.26 -13.01
C GLU A 224 -12.29 17.16 -11.48
N LYS A 225 -11.95 15.99 -10.89
CA LYS A 225 -11.99 15.81 -9.43
C LYS A 225 -11.00 16.75 -8.76
N SER A 226 -9.79 16.80 -9.26
CA SER A 226 -8.72 17.64 -8.72
C SER A 226 -9.07 19.12 -8.72
N ASP A 227 -9.70 19.62 -9.78
CA ASP A 227 -10.06 21.03 -9.93
C ASP A 227 -11.27 21.42 -9.05
N SER A 228 -12.17 20.46 -8.78
CA SER A 228 -13.43 20.72 -8.05
C SER A 228 -13.37 20.42 -6.56
N ASP A 229 -12.42 19.60 -6.09
CA ASP A 229 -12.35 19.15 -4.70
C ASP A 229 -11.18 19.79 -3.96
N LYS A 230 -11.48 20.57 -2.92
CA LYS A 230 -10.45 21.24 -2.10
C LYS A 230 -9.61 20.26 -1.27
N THR A 231 -10.13 19.06 -1.00
CA THR A 231 -9.51 18.07 -0.14
C THR A 231 -8.80 16.98 -0.96
N ILE A 232 -9.52 16.31 -1.86
CA ILE A 232 -8.99 15.22 -2.68
C ILE A 232 -8.62 15.78 -4.04
N ASN A 233 -7.38 16.27 -4.16
CA ASN A 233 -6.84 16.86 -5.40
C ASN A 233 -5.39 16.46 -5.63
N ASN A 234 -4.93 16.59 -6.87
CA ASN A 234 -3.61 16.15 -7.26
C ASN A 234 -2.49 16.99 -6.65
N THR A 235 -2.72 18.25 -6.29
CA THR A 235 -1.73 19.07 -5.57
C THR A 235 -1.40 18.44 -4.21
N ARG A 236 -2.43 18.06 -3.44
CA ARG A 236 -2.23 17.41 -2.14
C ARG A 236 -1.68 16.00 -2.28
N ILE A 237 -2.14 15.23 -3.28
CA ILE A 237 -1.63 13.89 -3.56
C ILE A 237 -0.14 13.95 -3.91
N ASN A 238 0.26 14.85 -4.80
CA ASN A 238 1.67 15.04 -5.18
C ASN A 238 2.54 15.40 -3.97
N LYS A 239 2.02 16.28 -3.11
CA LYS A 239 2.74 16.67 -1.90
C LYS A 239 2.95 15.47 -0.97
N LEU A 240 1.91 14.67 -0.72
CA LEU A 240 2.01 13.45 0.09
C LEU A 240 2.95 12.41 -0.56
N ASN A 241 2.85 12.21 -1.87
CA ASN A 241 3.73 11.33 -2.62
C ASN A 241 5.19 11.77 -2.54
N SER A 242 5.46 13.07 -2.60
CA SER A 242 6.81 13.63 -2.40
C SER A 242 7.35 13.32 -0.99
N VAL A 243 6.51 13.45 0.05
CA VAL A 243 6.93 13.11 1.42
C VAL A 243 7.20 11.62 1.55
N ILE A 244 6.32 10.75 1.04
CA ILE A 244 6.49 9.30 1.09
C ILE A 244 7.76 8.87 0.32
N SER A 245 8.03 9.48 -0.84
CA SER A 245 9.22 9.14 -1.65
C SER A 245 10.54 9.43 -0.92
N LYS A 246 10.59 10.50 -0.11
CA LYS A 246 11.75 10.85 0.71
C LYS A 246 12.03 9.86 1.87
N MET A 247 11.06 9.02 2.23
CA MET A 247 11.26 7.94 3.22
C MET A 247 12.00 6.73 2.64
N ALA A 248 12.15 6.65 1.32
CA ALA A 248 12.92 5.61 0.67
C ALA A 248 14.43 5.84 0.88
N ASN A 249 15.16 4.75 1.24
CA ASN A 249 16.60 4.81 1.46
C ASN A 249 17.41 4.15 0.34
N ASN A 250 16.74 3.60 -0.69
CA ASN A 250 17.32 2.89 -1.84
C ASN A 250 18.22 1.70 -1.47
N LYS A 251 18.15 1.21 -0.22
CA LYS A 251 18.85 0.01 0.26
C LYS A 251 17.87 -1.15 0.42
N ASN A 252 16.93 -1.03 1.34
CA ASN A 252 15.85 -1.98 1.59
C ASN A 252 14.46 -1.34 1.57
N ILE A 253 14.36 -0.02 1.44
CA ILE A 253 13.11 0.74 1.30
C ILE A 253 13.16 1.48 -0.03
N PHE A 254 12.24 1.18 -0.94
CA PHE A 254 12.16 1.73 -2.29
C PHE A 254 10.81 2.41 -2.49
N TYR A 255 10.79 3.41 -3.37
CA TYR A 255 9.55 4.07 -3.80
C TYR A 255 9.13 3.58 -5.19
N LEU A 256 7.84 3.34 -5.37
CA LEU A 256 7.23 2.90 -6.62
C LEU A 256 6.12 3.87 -7.02
N ASP A 257 6.28 4.53 -8.16
CA ASP A 257 5.28 5.43 -8.71
C ASP A 257 4.66 4.85 -9.99
N VAL A 258 3.44 4.35 -9.85
CA VAL A 258 2.68 3.75 -10.93
C VAL A 258 1.86 4.77 -11.75
N ASN A 259 1.81 6.03 -11.32
CA ASN A 259 0.97 7.06 -11.96
C ASN A 259 1.27 7.20 -13.45
N SER A 260 2.53 7.04 -13.84
CA SER A 260 2.97 7.14 -15.26
C SER A 260 2.20 6.25 -16.25
N ILE A 261 1.57 5.15 -15.79
CA ILE A 261 0.78 4.27 -16.68
C ILE A 261 -0.72 4.55 -16.64
N PHE A 262 -1.16 5.42 -15.73
CA PHE A 262 -2.58 5.74 -15.53
C PHE A 262 -2.92 7.20 -15.82
N ASP A 263 -1.92 8.07 -15.82
CA ASP A 263 -2.12 9.49 -16.06
C ASP A 263 -2.29 9.83 -17.53
N ASP A 264 -3.00 10.89 -17.77
CA ASP A 264 -3.07 11.59 -19.06
C ASP A 264 -1.94 12.62 -19.20
N SER A 265 -1.95 13.38 -20.28
CA SER A 265 -0.94 14.43 -20.52
C SER A 265 -0.98 15.60 -19.54
N SER A 266 -2.02 15.72 -18.73
CA SER A 266 -2.11 16.73 -17.65
C SER A 266 -1.49 16.25 -16.34
N GLY A 267 -1.03 15.01 -16.24
CA GLY A 267 -0.57 14.38 -15.00
C GLY A 267 -1.71 14.05 -14.05
N SER A 268 -2.89 13.79 -14.58
CA SER A 268 -4.07 13.38 -13.83
C SER A 268 -4.55 12.01 -14.26
N LEU A 269 -5.22 11.27 -13.37
CA LEU A 269 -5.83 9.99 -13.74
C LEU A 269 -6.72 10.17 -14.98
N ARG A 270 -6.52 9.33 -15.96
CA ARG A 270 -7.33 9.29 -17.19
C ARG A 270 -8.81 9.14 -16.84
N ALA A 271 -9.66 10.04 -17.37
CA ALA A 271 -11.09 10.05 -17.10
C ALA A 271 -11.81 8.78 -17.60
N ASP A 272 -11.32 8.15 -18.67
CA ASP A 272 -11.85 6.89 -19.19
C ASP A 272 -11.44 5.64 -18.41
N TYR A 273 -10.63 5.80 -17.35
CA TYR A 273 -10.16 4.71 -16.49
C TYR A 273 -10.95 4.57 -15.19
N THR A 274 -11.91 5.44 -14.94
CA THR A 274 -12.62 5.53 -13.67
C THR A 274 -14.09 5.91 -13.87
N SER A 275 -14.97 5.55 -12.92
CA SER A 275 -16.36 6.02 -12.86
C SER A 275 -16.59 7.03 -11.74
N ASP A 276 -15.78 6.96 -10.69
CA ASP A 276 -15.90 7.82 -9.49
C ASP A 276 -14.81 8.90 -9.42
N LYS A 277 -13.95 8.97 -10.46
CA LYS A 277 -12.85 9.93 -10.60
C LYS A 277 -11.66 9.70 -9.66
N VAL A 278 -11.70 8.62 -8.85
CA VAL A 278 -10.68 8.28 -7.81
C VAL A 278 -10.14 6.87 -7.99
N HIS A 279 -11.01 5.87 -8.17
CA HIS A 279 -10.65 4.47 -8.32
C HIS A 279 -10.62 4.06 -9.80
N ILE A 280 -9.60 3.31 -10.19
CA ILE A 280 -9.57 2.74 -11.53
C ILE A 280 -10.54 1.56 -11.66
N TYR A 281 -11.08 1.33 -12.85
CA TYR A 281 -11.88 0.14 -13.11
C TYR A 281 -11.10 -1.16 -12.89
N GLY A 282 -11.78 -2.21 -12.47
CA GLY A 282 -11.20 -3.52 -12.17
C GLY A 282 -10.29 -4.07 -13.29
N LYS A 283 -10.67 -3.85 -14.56
CA LYS A 283 -9.88 -4.30 -15.72
C LYS A 283 -8.44 -3.75 -15.78
N TYR A 284 -8.15 -2.61 -15.14
CA TYR A 284 -6.83 -1.98 -15.16
C TYR A 284 -5.90 -2.47 -14.04
N TYR A 285 -6.41 -3.16 -13.02
CA TYR A 285 -5.56 -3.72 -11.96
C TYR A 285 -4.61 -4.81 -12.47
N LYS A 286 -4.97 -5.51 -13.57
CA LYS A 286 -4.02 -6.41 -14.25
C LYS A 286 -2.79 -5.64 -14.72
N GLN A 287 -2.97 -4.50 -15.39
CA GLN A 287 -1.88 -3.65 -15.86
C GLN A 287 -1.03 -3.15 -14.67
N TRP A 288 -1.66 -2.77 -13.57
CA TRP A 288 -0.96 -2.35 -12.34
C TRP A 288 -0.09 -3.45 -11.78
N THR A 289 -0.62 -4.65 -11.60
CA THR A 289 0.13 -5.78 -11.05
C THR A 289 1.25 -6.26 -11.96
N GLU A 290 1.08 -6.17 -13.27
CA GLU A 290 2.16 -6.42 -14.24
C GLU A 290 3.27 -5.35 -14.14
N TRP A 291 2.88 -4.09 -13.93
CA TRP A 291 3.84 -3.01 -13.71
C TRP A 291 4.63 -3.22 -12.40
N ILE A 292 3.97 -3.59 -11.30
CA ILE A 292 4.65 -3.94 -10.04
C ILE A 292 5.69 -5.05 -10.28
N ARG A 293 5.33 -6.11 -11.00
CA ARG A 293 6.25 -7.22 -11.33
C ARG A 293 7.50 -6.76 -12.08
N LYS A 294 7.38 -5.78 -12.95
CA LYS A 294 8.48 -5.26 -13.76
C LYS A 294 9.38 -4.29 -12.99
N ASN A 295 8.84 -3.57 -12.03
CA ASN A 295 9.52 -2.47 -11.35
C ASN A 295 10.00 -2.82 -9.94
N THR A 296 9.82 -4.06 -9.50
CA THR A 296 10.35 -4.53 -8.21
C THR A 296 11.65 -5.32 -8.40
N LYS A 297 12.55 -5.24 -7.42
CA LYS A 297 13.81 -5.98 -7.43
C LYS A 297 13.54 -7.49 -7.41
N LYS A 298 14.25 -8.19 -8.25
CA LYS A 298 14.22 -9.64 -8.34
C LYS A 298 15.22 -10.27 -7.38
#